data_5cd878d82637a128664ba3a7fe3d05a1
#
_entry.id   5cd878d82637a128664ba3a7fe3d05a1
#
_cell.length_a   1.000
_cell.length_b   1.000
_cell.length_c   1.000
_cell.angle_alpha   90.00
_cell.angle_beta   90.00
_cell.angle_gamma   90.00
#
_symmetry.space_group_name_H-M   'P 1'
#
loop_
_entity.id
_entity.type
_entity.pdbx_description
1 polymer ?
#
loop_
_entity_poly.entity_id
_entity_poly.type
_entity_poly.pdbx_seq_one_letter_code
_entity_poly.pdbx_strand_id
1 'polypeptide(L)'
;MHRAFKCRKQEVVLQLLWDFMEESDSDSDSGSEEDHCREVVVRKARLCDVDRIAEIFAKSFEFLDVEDRDWIEGVVRKRSRRARIYVSLVNSDVAGFVLLYKKGDKAYIDAFAVDQRYRGMGVGKCLLRHVENILASEGVEKLYLTVKNGNSNALGMYIKHGYRIANTVLILESLVDEAHNDESSRKPIPIKIIESEGAPKSKVKLLDTALWANFTWDIDSVIYKTIRKKQRNLIIYVGKRLAGIAIISLDRDRTVIERLAVSYYKPSESIKIVIGALKSYVKHSELGKTIRIPVDSTKATLLQALITAGFRIADSEYILYKDLAIESLHVVHSL
;
A
#
# COMPACT_ATOMS: atom_id res chain seq x y z
N MET A 1 -13.24 -37.90 6.39
CA MET A 1 -13.78 -36.94 7.38
C MET A 1 -13.13 -35.54 7.36
N HIS A 2 -12.03 -35.29 6.64
CA HIS A 2 -11.33 -33.98 6.69
C HIS A 2 -11.80 -32.90 5.68
N ARG A 3 -12.64 -33.25 4.69
CA ARG A 3 -13.15 -32.26 3.71
C ARG A 3 -14.42 -31.52 4.14
N ALA A 4 -15.22 -32.08 5.07
CA ALA A 4 -16.46 -31.44 5.51
C ALA A 4 -16.27 -30.32 6.55
N PHE A 5 -15.11 -30.28 7.24
CA PHE A 5 -14.84 -29.26 8.27
C PHE A 5 -14.37 -27.90 7.69
N LYS A 6 -13.82 -27.90 6.48
CA LYS A 6 -13.31 -26.66 5.85
C LYS A 6 -14.42 -25.83 5.20
N CYS A 7 -15.52 -26.46 4.78
CA CYS A 7 -16.66 -25.77 4.15
C CYS A 7 -17.51 -25.00 5.18
N ARG A 8 -17.74 -25.58 6.37
CA ARG A 8 -18.57 -24.94 7.42
C ARG A 8 -18.01 -23.67 8.02
N LYS A 9 -16.67 -23.51 8.08
CA LYS A 9 -16.07 -22.29 8.61
C LYS A 9 -16.17 -21.10 7.66
N GLN A 10 -16.15 -21.34 6.35
CA GLN A 10 -16.34 -20.28 5.35
C GLN A 10 -17.80 -19.81 5.29
N GLU A 11 -18.76 -20.72 5.43
CA GLU A 11 -20.18 -20.35 5.46
C GLU A 11 -20.55 -19.54 6.72
N VAL A 12 -20.00 -19.88 7.88
CA VAL A 12 -20.24 -19.13 9.12
C VAL A 12 -19.65 -17.71 9.05
N VAL A 13 -18.47 -17.53 8.46
CA VAL A 13 -17.87 -16.19 8.29
C VAL A 13 -18.67 -15.36 7.28
N LEU A 14 -19.15 -15.97 6.20
CA LEU A 14 -20.00 -15.29 5.23
C LEU A 14 -21.37 -14.96 5.81
N GLN A 15 -21.94 -15.83 6.64
CA GLN A 15 -23.21 -15.58 7.31
C GLN A 15 -23.10 -14.46 8.33
N LEU A 16 -22.03 -14.44 9.16
CA LEU A 16 -21.77 -13.35 10.10
C LEU A 16 -21.53 -12.01 9.42
N LEU A 17 -20.91 -12.01 8.23
CA LEU A 17 -20.74 -10.81 7.42
C LEU A 17 -22.08 -10.36 6.81
N TRP A 18 -22.94 -11.31 6.43
CA TRP A 18 -24.26 -11.03 5.88
C TRP A 18 -25.20 -10.48 6.97
N ASP A 19 -25.23 -11.10 8.13
CA ASP A 19 -26.05 -10.67 9.29
C ASP A 19 -25.62 -9.27 9.77
N PHE A 20 -24.29 -8.98 9.76
CA PHE A 20 -23.76 -7.63 10.06
C PHE A 20 -24.15 -6.59 9.02
N MET A 21 -24.35 -6.99 7.75
CA MET A 21 -24.82 -6.10 6.68
C MET A 21 -26.32 -5.83 6.77
N GLU A 22 -27.15 -6.79 7.19
CA GLU A 22 -28.61 -6.61 7.35
C GLU A 22 -28.98 -5.77 8.58
N GLU A 23 -28.24 -5.84 9.70
CA GLU A 23 -28.49 -4.98 10.87
C GLU A 23 -28.18 -3.50 10.63
N SER A 24 -27.43 -3.15 9.55
CA SER A 24 -27.07 -1.77 9.24
C SER A 24 -28.08 -1.05 8.33
N ASP A 25 -29.09 -1.70 7.79
CA ASP A 25 -30.06 -1.14 6.84
C ASP A 25 -31.30 -0.50 7.49
N SER A 26 -31.35 -0.37 8.83
CA SER A 26 -32.50 0.22 9.53
C SER A 26 -32.46 1.74 9.74
N ASP A 27 -31.43 2.43 9.26
CA ASP A 27 -31.41 3.89 9.24
C ASP A 27 -31.77 4.42 7.84
N SER A 28 -33.06 4.49 7.56
CA SER A 28 -33.63 5.18 6.40
C SER A 28 -33.60 6.70 6.64
N ASP A 29 -32.39 7.29 6.49
CA ASP A 29 -32.28 8.75 6.31
C ASP A 29 -32.20 9.08 4.79
N SER A 30 -33.38 9.26 4.18
CA SER A 30 -33.55 9.71 2.80
C SER A 30 -33.44 11.24 2.66
N GLY A 31 -32.64 11.87 3.51
CA GLY A 31 -32.16 13.24 3.30
C GLY A 31 -31.19 13.23 2.13
N SER A 32 -31.48 13.98 1.05
CA SER A 32 -30.74 13.96 -0.20
C SER A 32 -29.24 14.03 0.02
N GLU A 33 -28.52 12.96 -0.36
CA GLU A 33 -27.05 12.84 -0.22
C GLU A 33 -26.28 13.99 -0.89
N GLU A 34 -26.93 14.73 -1.77
CA GLU A 34 -26.39 15.91 -2.46
C GLU A 34 -26.31 17.16 -1.58
N ASP A 35 -27.15 17.29 -0.56
CA ASP A 35 -27.20 18.50 0.27
C ASP A 35 -25.97 18.64 1.19
N HIS A 36 -25.43 17.54 1.70
CA HIS A 36 -24.26 17.58 2.60
C HIS A 36 -22.94 18.01 1.95
N CYS A 37 -22.82 17.88 0.62
CA CYS A 37 -21.60 18.30 -0.08
C CYS A 37 -21.63 19.80 -0.50
N ARG A 38 -22.72 20.52 -0.33
CA ARG A 38 -22.83 21.94 -0.71
C ARG A 38 -21.94 22.85 0.14
N GLU A 39 -21.67 22.47 1.38
CA GLU A 39 -20.81 23.23 2.30
C GLU A 39 -19.33 22.82 2.25
N VAL A 40 -19.01 21.74 1.52
CA VAL A 40 -17.65 21.21 1.43
C VAL A 40 -17.02 21.58 0.09
N VAL A 41 -16.05 22.47 0.11
CA VAL A 41 -15.28 22.84 -1.09
C VAL A 41 -14.06 21.93 -1.22
N VAL A 42 -13.92 21.23 -2.34
CA VAL A 42 -12.75 20.40 -2.62
C VAL A 42 -11.89 21.03 -3.71
N ARG A 43 -10.59 21.11 -3.49
CA ARG A 43 -9.63 21.65 -4.44
C ARG A 43 -8.23 21.03 -4.29
N LYS A 44 -7.38 21.23 -5.27
CA LYS A 44 -5.95 20.90 -5.12
C LYS A 44 -5.32 21.69 -3.97
N ALA A 45 -4.45 21.04 -3.22
CA ALA A 45 -3.69 21.66 -2.14
C ALA A 45 -2.80 22.81 -2.66
N ARG A 46 -2.65 23.85 -1.84
CA ARG A 46 -1.77 25.00 -2.04
C ARG A 46 -0.70 25.02 -0.96
N LEU A 47 0.33 25.83 -1.14
CA LEU A 47 1.41 25.92 -0.15
C LEU A 47 0.94 26.38 1.23
N CYS A 48 -0.09 27.23 1.29
CA CYS A 48 -0.70 27.67 2.56
C CYS A 48 -1.45 26.55 3.30
N ASP A 49 -1.74 25.43 2.66
CA ASP A 49 -2.44 24.30 3.30
C ASP A 49 -1.45 23.29 3.94
N VAL A 50 -0.16 23.38 3.62
CA VAL A 50 0.86 22.37 3.97
C VAL A 50 0.92 22.12 5.47
N ASP A 51 0.96 23.17 6.28
CA ASP A 51 1.06 23.06 7.73
C ASP A 51 -0.16 22.34 8.32
N ARG A 52 -1.35 22.68 7.78
CA ARG A 52 -2.59 22.06 8.22
C ARG A 52 -2.72 20.61 7.78
N ILE A 53 -2.26 20.27 6.55
CA ILE A 53 -2.18 18.89 6.08
C ILE A 53 -1.24 18.08 6.97
N ALA A 54 -0.05 18.61 7.29
CA ALA A 54 0.92 17.94 8.15
C ALA A 54 0.34 17.70 9.57
N GLU A 55 -0.41 18.65 10.12
CA GLU A 55 -1.08 18.50 11.42
C GLU A 55 -2.12 17.37 11.39
N ILE A 56 -3.00 17.32 10.36
CA ILE A 56 -3.99 16.25 10.20
C ILE A 56 -3.31 14.90 10.02
N PHE A 57 -2.22 14.87 9.25
CA PHE A 57 -1.42 13.67 9.01
C PHE A 57 -0.84 13.13 10.32
N ALA A 58 -0.21 14.00 11.10
CA ALA A 58 0.38 13.65 12.40
C ALA A 58 -0.65 13.11 13.39
N LYS A 59 -1.87 13.63 13.39
CA LYS A 59 -2.99 13.14 14.22
C LYS A 59 -3.59 11.81 13.75
N SER A 60 -3.23 11.36 12.56
CA SER A 60 -3.73 10.12 11.95
C SER A 60 -2.71 8.99 11.99
N PHE A 61 -1.67 9.08 12.83
CA PHE A 61 -0.52 8.16 12.90
C PHE A 61 -0.90 6.70 13.19
N GLU A 62 -2.05 6.45 13.79
CA GLU A 62 -2.52 5.09 14.11
C GLU A 62 -2.74 4.26 12.84
N PHE A 63 -3.24 4.90 11.78
CA PHE A 63 -3.62 4.22 10.53
C PHE A 63 -2.82 4.67 9.30
N LEU A 64 -2.04 5.74 9.41
CA LEU A 64 -1.25 6.27 8.30
C LEU A 64 0.24 6.29 8.68
N ASP A 65 1.09 5.98 7.71
CA ASP A 65 2.52 6.25 7.81
C ASP A 65 2.72 7.75 7.56
N VAL A 66 3.11 8.46 8.62
CA VAL A 66 3.19 9.94 8.63
C VAL A 66 4.37 10.41 7.80
N GLU A 67 4.09 11.28 6.84
CA GLU A 67 5.11 11.92 6.01
C GLU A 67 5.55 13.27 6.60
N ASP A 68 6.81 13.65 6.30
CA ASP A 68 7.38 14.92 6.69
C ASP A 68 6.65 16.11 6.06
N ARG A 69 6.58 17.23 6.79
CA ARG A 69 6.10 18.51 6.27
C ARG A 69 6.80 18.93 4.97
N ASP A 70 8.13 18.82 4.92
CA ASP A 70 8.94 19.20 3.74
C ASP A 70 8.67 18.31 2.54
N TRP A 71 8.35 17.04 2.79
CA TRP A 71 7.93 16.11 1.74
C TRP A 71 6.56 16.52 1.18
N ILE A 72 5.58 16.82 2.04
CA ILE A 72 4.24 17.30 1.65
C ILE A 72 4.38 18.58 0.81
N GLU A 73 5.18 19.55 1.30
CA GLU A 73 5.48 20.78 0.57
C GLU A 73 6.09 20.49 -0.82
N GLY A 74 7.02 19.56 -0.89
CA GLY A 74 7.65 19.13 -2.13
C GLY A 74 6.65 18.57 -3.14
N VAL A 75 5.66 17.79 -2.72
CA VAL A 75 4.58 17.28 -3.58
C VAL A 75 3.70 18.41 -4.09
N VAL A 76 3.28 19.31 -3.21
CA VAL A 76 2.44 20.47 -3.55
C VAL A 76 3.15 21.41 -4.51
N ARG A 77 4.42 21.72 -4.25
CA ARG A 77 5.25 22.64 -5.05
C ARG A 77 5.51 22.11 -6.47
N LYS A 78 5.72 20.81 -6.61
CA LYS A 78 6.00 20.18 -7.92
C LYS A 78 4.82 20.21 -8.88
N ARG A 79 3.59 20.34 -8.40
CA ARG A 79 2.36 20.32 -9.20
C ARG A 79 2.30 19.17 -10.21
N SER A 80 2.82 18.01 -9.82
CA SER A 80 2.87 16.84 -10.69
C SER A 80 1.46 16.40 -11.09
N ARG A 81 1.31 15.89 -12.33
CA ARG A 81 0.08 15.20 -12.73
C ARG A 81 -0.02 13.79 -12.16
N ARG A 82 1.10 13.24 -11.67
CA ARG A 82 1.21 11.85 -11.19
C ARG A 82 1.10 11.71 -9.69
N ALA A 83 1.51 12.73 -8.92
CA ALA A 83 1.39 12.78 -7.47
C ALA A 83 0.69 14.08 -7.09
N ARG A 84 -0.44 14.00 -6.39
CA ARG A 84 -1.30 15.13 -6.11
C ARG A 84 -1.91 15.03 -4.72
N ILE A 85 -2.10 16.19 -4.10
CA ILE A 85 -2.87 16.33 -2.87
C ILE A 85 -4.09 17.19 -3.16
N TYR A 86 -5.26 16.71 -2.73
CA TYR A 86 -6.49 17.48 -2.68
C TYR A 86 -6.87 17.71 -1.23
N VAL A 87 -7.52 18.83 -0.96
CA VAL A 87 -8.03 19.20 0.36
C VAL A 87 -9.53 19.47 0.29
N SER A 88 -10.22 19.09 1.35
CA SER A 88 -11.59 19.54 1.60
C SER A 88 -11.58 20.69 2.59
N LEU A 89 -12.39 21.71 2.32
CA LEU A 89 -12.55 22.89 3.17
C LEU A 89 -13.99 22.96 3.68
N VAL A 90 -14.11 23.26 4.96
CA VAL A 90 -15.37 23.63 5.63
C VAL A 90 -15.14 24.99 6.28
N ASN A 91 -15.96 25.98 5.95
CA ASN A 91 -15.80 27.36 6.42
C ASN A 91 -14.36 27.90 6.22
N SER A 92 -13.74 27.59 5.07
CA SER A 92 -12.36 27.97 4.70
C SER A 92 -11.24 27.29 5.51
N ASP A 93 -11.53 26.44 6.51
CA ASP A 93 -10.54 25.62 7.20
C ASP A 93 -10.35 24.28 6.47
N VAL A 94 -9.11 23.80 6.40
CA VAL A 94 -8.80 22.47 5.84
C VAL A 94 -9.31 21.40 6.79
N ALA A 95 -10.37 20.73 6.38
CA ALA A 95 -11.06 19.70 7.14
C ALA A 95 -10.54 18.28 6.87
N GLY A 96 -9.93 18.07 5.70
CA GLY A 96 -9.37 16.77 5.32
C GLY A 96 -8.51 16.87 4.08
N PHE A 97 -7.77 15.80 3.78
CA PHE A 97 -6.94 15.71 2.59
C PHE A 97 -6.90 14.29 2.03
N VAL A 98 -6.52 14.20 0.76
CA VAL A 98 -6.17 12.95 0.09
C VAL A 98 -4.89 13.13 -0.71
N LEU A 99 -3.95 12.21 -0.52
CA LEU A 99 -2.76 12.06 -1.33
C LEU A 99 -2.98 10.92 -2.32
N LEU A 100 -2.76 11.18 -3.59
CA LEU A 100 -2.95 10.16 -4.61
C LEU A 100 -1.83 10.15 -5.65
N TYR A 101 -1.62 8.96 -6.21
CA TYR A 101 -0.73 8.73 -7.35
C TYR A 101 -1.53 8.25 -8.57
N LYS A 102 -1.11 8.66 -9.76
CA LYS A 102 -1.74 8.25 -11.02
C LYS A 102 -0.70 7.79 -12.02
N LYS A 103 -0.99 6.68 -12.72
CA LYS A 103 -0.23 6.21 -13.87
C LYS A 103 -1.13 5.47 -14.86
N GLY A 104 -1.24 6.06 -16.06
CA GLY A 104 -2.14 5.51 -17.09
C GLY A 104 -3.58 5.49 -16.64
N ASP A 105 -4.20 4.33 -16.75
CA ASP A 105 -5.58 4.00 -16.40
C ASP A 105 -5.77 3.67 -14.91
N LYS A 106 -4.73 3.75 -14.09
CA LYS A 106 -4.76 3.41 -12.65
C LYS A 106 -4.41 4.58 -11.79
N ALA A 107 -5.05 4.64 -10.61
CA ALA A 107 -4.68 5.55 -9.53
C ALA A 107 -4.66 4.81 -8.18
N TYR A 108 -3.95 5.38 -7.21
CA TYR A 108 -3.83 4.84 -5.86
C TYR A 108 -3.94 5.97 -4.85
N ILE A 109 -4.82 5.80 -3.86
CA ILE A 109 -4.90 6.67 -2.69
C ILE A 109 -3.90 6.15 -1.66
N ASP A 110 -2.87 6.95 -1.41
CA ASP A 110 -1.79 6.64 -0.48
C ASP A 110 -2.11 7.08 0.94
N ALA A 111 -2.70 8.27 1.08
CA ALA A 111 -3.18 8.78 2.35
C ALA A 111 -4.52 9.48 2.18
N PHE A 112 -5.42 9.22 3.12
CA PHE A 112 -6.73 9.84 3.21
C PHE A 112 -7.07 10.09 4.67
N ALA A 113 -7.27 11.34 5.06
CA ALA A 113 -7.62 11.68 6.42
C ALA A 113 -8.59 12.85 6.48
N VAL A 114 -9.48 12.79 7.49
CA VAL A 114 -10.37 13.87 7.90
C VAL A 114 -10.08 14.22 9.35
N ASP A 115 -9.89 15.49 9.63
CA ASP A 115 -9.69 16.01 10.99
C ASP A 115 -10.87 15.58 11.88
N GLN A 116 -10.56 15.15 13.09
CA GLN A 116 -11.53 14.62 14.04
C GLN A 116 -12.75 15.55 14.25
N ARG A 117 -12.54 16.87 14.20
CA ARG A 117 -13.59 17.88 14.38
C ARG A 117 -14.65 17.86 13.28
N TYR A 118 -14.32 17.31 12.09
CA TYR A 118 -15.18 17.27 10.90
C TYR A 118 -15.62 15.85 10.52
N ARG A 119 -15.29 14.85 11.36
CA ARG A 119 -15.76 13.47 11.15
C ARG A 119 -17.25 13.36 11.39
N GLY A 120 -17.91 12.44 10.71
CA GLY A 120 -19.37 12.27 10.79
C GLY A 120 -20.18 13.29 9.97
N MET A 121 -19.54 14.36 9.45
CA MET A 121 -20.20 15.44 8.69
C MET A 121 -20.19 15.22 7.16
N GLY A 122 -19.94 14.01 6.69
CA GLY A 122 -19.89 13.70 5.25
C GLY A 122 -18.66 14.21 4.49
N VAL A 123 -17.74 14.96 5.14
CA VAL A 123 -16.56 15.58 4.51
C VAL A 123 -15.70 14.58 3.74
N GLY A 124 -15.44 13.40 4.33
CA GLY A 124 -14.67 12.34 3.67
C GLY A 124 -15.36 11.82 2.42
N LYS A 125 -16.67 11.60 2.48
CA LYS A 125 -17.49 11.17 1.34
C LYS A 125 -17.41 12.17 0.19
N CYS A 126 -17.56 13.47 0.47
CA CYS A 126 -17.47 14.52 -0.55
C CYS A 126 -16.08 14.61 -1.18
N LEU A 127 -15.02 14.50 -0.36
CA LEU A 127 -13.64 14.50 -0.84
C LEU A 127 -13.38 13.30 -1.74
N LEU A 128 -13.83 12.10 -1.35
CA LEU A 128 -13.62 10.86 -2.11
C LEU A 128 -14.36 10.93 -3.46
N ARG A 129 -15.65 11.28 -3.46
CA ARG A 129 -16.46 11.43 -4.67
C ARG A 129 -15.85 12.46 -5.64
N HIS A 130 -15.39 13.60 -5.14
CA HIS A 130 -14.75 14.61 -5.97
C HIS A 130 -13.49 14.08 -6.67
N VAL A 131 -12.65 13.34 -5.93
CA VAL A 131 -11.42 12.73 -6.48
C VAL A 131 -11.75 11.64 -7.49
N GLU A 132 -12.72 10.79 -7.22
CA GLU A 132 -13.20 9.76 -8.14
C GLU A 132 -13.67 10.38 -9.47
N ASN A 133 -14.48 11.44 -9.42
CA ASN A 133 -14.96 12.14 -10.59
C ASN A 133 -13.83 12.76 -11.43
N ILE A 134 -12.85 13.40 -10.77
CA ILE A 134 -11.68 13.95 -11.47
C ILE A 134 -10.86 12.82 -12.12
N LEU A 135 -10.62 11.73 -11.40
CA LEU A 135 -9.85 10.62 -11.92
C LEU A 135 -10.56 9.93 -13.09
N ALA A 136 -11.87 9.72 -13.00
CA ALA A 136 -12.69 9.18 -14.08
C ALA A 136 -12.64 10.09 -15.33
N SER A 137 -12.79 11.41 -15.18
CA SER A 137 -12.67 12.37 -16.28
C SER A 137 -11.28 12.40 -16.92
N GLU A 138 -10.25 11.98 -16.19
CA GLU A 138 -8.88 11.83 -16.69
C GLU A 138 -8.58 10.45 -17.28
N GLY A 139 -9.57 9.57 -17.45
CA GLY A 139 -9.44 8.24 -18.03
C GLY A 139 -8.83 7.22 -17.06
N VAL A 140 -9.00 7.40 -15.76
CA VAL A 140 -8.66 6.36 -14.79
C VAL A 140 -9.80 5.35 -14.74
N GLU A 141 -9.48 4.11 -14.97
CA GLU A 141 -10.44 3.00 -14.93
C GLU A 141 -10.52 2.38 -13.53
N LYS A 142 -9.39 2.30 -12.82
CA LYS A 142 -9.30 1.66 -11.51
C LYS A 142 -8.62 2.53 -10.47
N LEU A 143 -9.30 2.72 -9.36
CA LEU A 143 -8.79 3.39 -8.18
C LEU A 143 -8.56 2.40 -7.06
N TYR A 144 -7.33 2.37 -6.54
CA TYR A 144 -6.89 1.46 -5.48
C TYR A 144 -6.57 2.22 -4.20
N LEU A 145 -6.63 1.52 -3.09
CA LEU A 145 -6.14 1.98 -1.78
C LEU A 145 -5.83 0.79 -0.87
N THR A 146 -5.13 1.05 0.23
CA THR A 146 -4.97 0.06 1.31
C THR A 146 -5.61 0.55 2.59
N VAL A 147 -6.10 -0.40 3.39
CA VAL A 147 -6.68 -0.16 4.72
C VAL A 147 -6.07 -1.13 5.70
N LYS A 148 -5.48 -0.62 6.79
CA LYS A 148 -4.98 -1.46 7.89
C LYS A 148 -6.11 -2.29 8.49
N ASN A 149 -5.84 -3.55 8.81
CA ASN A 149 -6.84 -4.52 9.28
C ASN A 149 -7.64 -4.03 10.51
N GLY A 150 -7.00 -3.27 11.41
CA GLY A 150 -7.69 -2.70 12.57
C GLY A 150 -8.60 -1.50 12.29
N ASN A 151 -8.60 -0.93 11.07
CA ASN A 151 -9.37 0.26 10.72
C ASN A 151 -10.75 -0.10 10.12
N SER A 152 -11.61 -0.71 10.94
CA SER A 152 -12.96 -1.15 10.53
C SER A 152 -13.84 0.01 10.04
N ASN A 153 -13.71 1.19 10.64
CA ASN A 153 -14.47 2.37 10.24
C ASN A 153 -14.14 2.82 8.80
N ALA A 154 -12.86 2.88 8.46
CA ALA A 154 -12.45 3.21 7.10
C ALA A 154 -12.84 2.10 6.11
N LEU A 155 -12.64 0.83 6.48
CA LEU A 155 -13.05 -0.30 5.66
C LEU A 155 -14.55 -0.25 5.35
N GLY A 156 -15.41 -0.10 6.36
CA GLY A 156 -16.85 0.02 6.19
C GLY A 156 -17.25 1.21 5.31
N MET A 157 -16.60 2.37 5.49
CA MET A 157 -16.82 3.53 4.65
C MET A 157 -16.51 3.22 3.17
N TYR A 158 -15.36 2.63 2.86
CA TYR A 158 -14.99 2.31 1.48
C TYR A 158 -15.91 1.27 0.85
N ILE A 159 -16.29 0.21 1.58
CA ILE A 159 -17.24 -0.80 1.09
C ILE A 159 -18.60 -0.16 0.75
N LYS A 160 -19.13 0.70 1.64
CA LYS A 160 -20.36 1.48 1.38
C LYS A 160 -20.25 2.40 0.16
N HIS A 161 -19.03 2.79 -0.23
CA HIS A 161 -18.76 3.60 -1.43
C HIS A 161 -18.44 2.76 -2.68
N GLY A 162 -18.73 1.46 -2.68
CA GLY A 162 -18.57 0.58 -3.83
C GLY A 162 -17.17 0.03 -4.04
N TYR A 163 -16.25 0.23 -3.08
CA TYR A 163 -14.96 -0.45 -3.13
C TYR A 163 -15.09 -1.93 -2.79
N ARG A 164 -14.26 -2.73 -3.44
CA ARG A 164 -14.19 -4.19 -3.25
C ARG A 164 -12.81 -4.57 -2.76
N ILE A 165 -12.74 -5.57 -1.89
CA ILE A 165 -11.47 -6.14 -1.44
C ILE A 165 -10.88 -6.96 -2.60
N ALA A 166 -9.70 -6.58 -3.06
CA ALA A 166 -8.95 -7.31 -4.08
C ALA A 166 -8.07 -8.38 -3.45
N ASN A 167 -7.40 -8.04 -2.36
CA ASN A 167 -6.39 -8.91 -1.73
C ASN A 167 -6.00 -8.38 -0.34
N THR A 168 -5.10 -9.14 0.32
CA THR A 168 -4.50 -8.77 1.60
C THR A 168 -2.98 -8.74 1.46
N VAL A 169 -2.36 -7.69 1.98
CA VAL A 169 -0.92 -7.61 2.19
C VAL A 169 -0.61 -8.00 3.62
N LEU A 170 0.32 -8.92 3.80
CA LEU A 170 0.87 -9.29 5.10
C LEU A 170 2.16 -8.52 5.32
N ILE A 171 2.27 -7.85 6.43
CA ILE A 171 3.47 -7.15 6.84
C ILE A 171 4.28 -8.09 7.72
N LEU A 172 5.42 -8.55 7.21
CA LEU A 172 6.28 -9.46 7.95
C LEU A 172 7.49 -8.71 8.52
N GLU A 173 7.91 -9.09 9.71
CA GLU A 173 9.08 -8.53 10.40
C GLU A 173 9.98 -9.63 10.94
N SER A 174 11.29 -9.35 10.96
CA SER A 174 12.31 -10.20 11.58
C SER A 174 13.39 -9.33 12.23
N LEU A 175 13.87 -9.73 13.38
CA LEU A 175 15.07 -9.14 13.95
C LEU A 175 16.29 -9.50 13.08
N VAL A 176 17.20 -8.55 12.95
CA VAL A 176 18.43 -8.72 12.15
C VAL A 176 19.34 -9.79 12.78
N ASP A 177 19.37 -9.88 14.11
CA ASP A 177 20.23 -10.80 14.87
C ASP A 177 19.63 -12.19 15.09
N GLU A 178 18.39 -12.46 14.68
CA GLU A 178 17.85 -13.83 14.71
C GLU A 178 18.65 -14.71 13.74
N ALA A 179 19.59 -15.47 14.29
CA ALA A 179 20.44 -16.37 13.53
C ALA A 179 19.59 -17.48 12.90
N HIS A 180 19.69 -17.63 11.59
CA HIS A 180 19.27 -18.86 10.93
C HIS A 180 20.39 -19.85 11.02
N ASN A 181 20.21 -20.86 11.86
CA ASN A 181 21.03 -22.07 11.85
C ASN A 181 20.64 -22.90 10.61
N ASP A 182 21.14 -22.49 9.45
CA ASP A 182 21.12 -23.37 8.28
C ASP A 182 22.38 -24.27 8.35
N GLU A 183 22.30 -25.33 9.16
CA GLU A 183 23.31 -26.38 9.28
C GLU A 183 23.42 -27.24 8.02
N SER A 184 23.14 -26.71 6.84
CA SER A 184 23.43 -27.47 5.63
C SER A 184 24.93 -27.37 5.31
N SER A 185 25.66 -28.44 5.59
CA SER A 185 27.09 -28.70 5.33
C SER A 185 27.46 -28.67 3.82
N ARG A 186 26.94 -27.72 3.06
CA ARG A 186 27.35 -27.48 1.67
C ARG A 186 28.41 -26.39 1.63
N LYS A 187 29.45 -26.59 0.80
CA LYS A 187 30.47 -25.55 0.55
C LYS A 187 29.80 -24.19 0.34
N PRO A 188 30.24 -23.14 1.03
CA PRO A 188 29.61 -21.82 0.93
C PRO A 188 29.69 -21.34 -0.52
N ILE A 189 28.52 -21.16 -1.14
CA ILE A 189 28.44 -20.59 -2.47
C ILE A 189 28.73 -19.09 -2.33
N PRO A 190 29.68 -18.52 -3.08
CA PRO A 190 30.03 -17.10 -2.94
C PRO A 190 28.85 -16.24 -3.34
N ILE A 191 28.34 -15.48 -2.36
CA ILE A 191 27.28 -14.48 -2.56
C ILE A 191 27.96 -13.11 -2.69
N LYS A 192 27.59 -12.35 -3.73
CA LYS A 192 28.05 -10.99 -3.95
C LYS A 192 26.85 -10.06 -4.02
N ILE A 193 26.86 -8.98 -3.20
CA ILE A 193 25.88 -7.91 -3.23
C ILE A 193 26.55 -6.67 -3.81
N ILE A 194 25.89 -6.03 -4.77
CA ILE A 194 26.34 -4.79 -5.40
C ILE A 194 25.27 -3.74 -5.18
N GLU A 195 25.65 -2.58 -4.63
CA GLU A 195 24.80 -1.41 -4.61
C GLU A 195 24.83 -0.73 -5.99
N SER A 196 23.67 -0.30 -6.46
CA SER A 196 23.50 0.40 -7.74
C SER A 196 22.90 1.78 -7.51
N GLU A 197 23.41 2.81 -8.18
CA GLU A 197 22.89 4.18 -8.08
C GLU A 197 21.47 4.37 -8.65
N GLY A 198 20.97 3.43 -9.42
CA GLY A 198 19.65 3.45 -10.01
C GLY A 198 18.95 2.11 -9.95
N ALA A 199 17.64 2.10 -10.20
CA ALA A 199 16.88 0.86 -10.28
C ALA A 199 17.57 -0.09 -11.28
N PRO A 200 18.03 -1.28 -10.84
CA PRO A 200 18.82 -2.16 -11.69
C PRO A 200 18.02 -2.58 -12.91
N LYS A 201 18.51 -2.21 -14.07
CA LYS A 201 17.97 -2.67 -15.36
C LYS A 201 18.54 -4.06 -15.61
N SER A 202 17.80 -5.09 -15.23
CA SER A 202 18.22 -6.45 -15.55
C SER A 202 17.66 -6.88 -16.92
N LYS A 203 18.54 -7.45 -17.76
CA LYS A 203 18.13 -8.18 -18.97
C LYS A 203 17.62 -9.59 -18.65
N VAL A 204 17.80 -10.05 -17.43
CA VAL A 204 17.36 -11.37 -16.97
C VAL A 204 15.91 -11.26 -16.53
N LYS A 205 15.07 -12.18 -16.99
CA LYS A 205 13.71 -12.32 -16.48
C LYS A 205 13.78 -12.77 -15.02
N LEU A 206 13.31 -11.91 -14.14
CA LEU A 206 13.16 -12.18 -12.72
C LEU A 206 11.69 -12.46 -12.44
N LEU A 207 11.42 -13.38 -11.52
CA LEU A 207 10.12 -13.42 -10.87
C LEU A 207 10.02 -12.18 -10.02
N ASP A 208 9.18 -11.28 -10.49
CA ASP A 208 8.83 -10.13 -9.71
C ASP A 208 7.87 -10.58 -8.61
N THR A 209 8.41 -10.66 -7.41
CA THR A 209 7.59 -10.81 -6.22
C THR A 209 7.13 -9.42 -5.82
N ALA A 210 6.46 -8.69 -6.75
CA ALA A 210 5.91 -7.39 -6.43
C ALA A 210 5.36 -7.44 -5.00
N LEU A 211 5.88 -6.59 -4.15
CA LEU A 211 5.55 -6.54 -2.72
C LEU A 211 4.07 -6.27 -2.54
N TRP A 212 3.53 -5.50 -3.43
CA TRP A 212 2.13 -5.19 -3.57
C TRP A 212 1.54 -6.05 -4.68
N ALA A 213 0.26 -6.33 -4.64
CA ALA A 213 -0.42 -7.04 -5.71
C ALA A 213 -0.04 -6.49 -7.11
N ASN A 214 -0.08 -7.32 -8.14
CA ASN A 214 0.37 -6.99 -9.50
C ASN A 214 -0.16 -5.67 -10.07
N PHE A 215 -1.21 -5.10 -9.47
CA PHE A 215 -1.82 -3.86 -9.92
C PHE A 215 -1.05 -2.61 -9.50
N THR A 216 -0.27 -2.65 -8.39
CA THR A 216 0.48 -1.49 -7.90
C THR A 216 1.80 -1.31 -8.60
N TRP A 217 2.25 -2.32 -9.35
CA TRP A 217 3.53 -2.27 -10.05
C TRP A 217 3.74 -1.00 -10.88
N ASP A 218 2.71 -0.57 -11.57
CA ASP A 218 2.74 0.66 -12.36
C ASP A 218 2.75 1.91 -11.48
N ILE A 219 2.03 1.87 -10.37
CA ILE A 219 1.95 2.95 -9.39
C ILE A 219 3.25 3.04 -8.60
N ASP A 220 3.83 1.92 -8.15
CA ASP A 220 5.11 1.87 -7.43
C ASP A 220 6.18 2.71 -8.13
N SER A 221 6.25 2.63 -9.45
CA SER A 221 7.21 3.41 -10.22
C SER A 221 7.00 4.92 -10.11
N VAL A 222 5.80 5.39 -9.79
CA VAL A 222 5.48 6.81 -9.55
C VAL A 222 5.82 7.17 -8.11
N ILE A 223 5.46 6.33 -7.16
CA ILE A 223 5.75 6.49 -5.73
C ILE A 223 7.27 6.61 -5.56
N TYR A 224 8.06 5.65 -6.05
CA TYR A 224 9.51 5.65 -5.93
C TYR A 224 10.20 6.87 -6.57
N LYS A 225 9.63 7.43 -7.64
CA LYS A 225 10.15 8.65 -8.26
C LYS A 225 9.79 9.91 -7.47
N THR A 226 8.74 9.86 -6.69
CA THR A 226 8.21 10.99 -5.92
C THR A 226 8.82 11.05 -4.53
N ILE A 227 8.91 9.90 -3.86
CA ILE A 227 9.49 9.77 -2.53
C ILE A 227 11.02 9.78 -2.65
N ARG A 228 11.66 10.80 -2.09
CA ARG A 228 13.13 10.87 -1.97
C ARG A 228 13.64 10.20 -0.69
N LYS A 229 13.07 9.07 -0.27
CA LYS A 229 13.69 8.27 0.80
C LYS A 229 15.07 7.81 0.31
N LYS A 230 16.06 7.76 1.19
CA LYS A 230 17.38 7.19 0.87
C LYS A 230 17.20 5.71 0.57
N GLN A 231 16.94 5.38 -0.67
CA GLN A 231 16.79 4.00 -1.13
C GLN A 231 18.15 3.45 -1.56
N ARG A 232 18.40 2.20 -1.23
CA ARG A 232 19.53 1.44 -1.76
C ARG A 232 19.01 0.37 -2.72
N ASN A 233 19.57 0.34 -3.90
CA ASN A 233 19.25 -0.66 -4.91
C ASN A 233 20.32 -1.75 -4.86
N LEU A 234 19.91 -2.96 -4.53
CA LEU A 234 20.82 -4.09 -4.34
C LEU A 234 20.67 -5.11 -5.47
N ILE A 235 21.80 -5.54 -6.01
CA ILE A 235 21.87 -6.62 -6.99
C ILE A 235 22.62 -7.79 -6.33
N ILE A 236 21.98 -8.95 -6.26
CA ILE A 236 22.48 -10.12 -5.51
C ILE A 236 22.85 -11.21 -6.50
N TYR A 237 24.12 -11.62 -6.44
CA TYR A 237 24.68 -12.70 -7.27
C TYR A 237 25.04 -13.91 -6.43
N VAL A 238 24.88 -15.09 -7.02
CA VAL A 238 25.38 -16.37 -6.52
C VAL A 238 26.39 -16.90 -7.54
N GLY A 239 27.66 -16.83 -7.21
CA GLY A 239 28.73 -17.00 -8.18
C GLY A 239 28.64 -15.94 -9.29
N LYS A 240 28.44 -16.38 -10.54
CA LYS A 240 28.26 -15.47 -11.69
C LYS A 240 26.78 -15.24 -12.04
N ARG A 241 25.84 -15.91 -11.37
CA ARG A 241 24.42 -15.88 -11.68
C ARG A 241 23.72 -14.82 -10.85
N LEU A 242 22.87 -14.00 -11.50
CA LEU A 242 21.94 -13.09 -10.83
C LEU A 242 20.92 -13.92 -10.04
N ALA A 243 20.88 -13.75 -8.72
CA ALA A 243 19.93 -14.41 -7.84
C ALA A 243 18.70 -13.55 -7.55
N GLY A 244 18.89 -12.24 -7.41
CA GLY A 244 17.80 -11.33 -7.17
C GLY A 244 18.23 -9.87 -7.16
N ILE A 245 17.23 -9.00 -7.09
CA ILE A 245 17.38 -7.56 -6.86
C ILE A 245 16.43 -7.13 -5.75
N ALA A 246 16.85 -6.18 -4.93
CA ALA A 246 16.02 -5.60 -3.90
C ALA A 246 16.16 -4.08 -3.89
N ILE A 247 15.08 -3.39 -3.54
CA ILE A 247 15.10 -1.98 -3.18
C ILE A 247 14.79 -1.93 -1.70
N ILE A 248 15.67 -1.32 -0.93
CA ILE A 248 15.49 -1.16 0.50
C ILE A 248 15.52 0.32 0.89
N SER A 249 14.77 0.67 1.91
CA SER A 249 14.79 1.99 2.54
C SER A 249 15.00 1.84 4.04
N LEU A 250 15.47 2.90 4.69
CA LEU A 250 15.60 2.99 6.15
C LEU A 250 14.45 3.85 6.68
N ASP A 251 13.65 3.27 7.57
CA ASP A 251 12.59 3.96 8.30
C ASP A 251 12.89 3.87 9.79
N ARG A 252 13.36 5.00 10.38
CA ARG A 252 13.87 5.09 11.75
C ARG A 252 15.00 4.06 11.99
N ASP A 253 14.74 3.01 12.76
CA ASP A 253 15.68 1.91 13.04
C ASP A 253 15.29 0.59 12.34
N ARG A 254 14.39 0.65 11.34
CA ARG A 254 13.91 -0.48 10.55
C ARG A 254 14.36 -0.38 9.09
N THR A 255 14.84 -1.48 8.54
CA THR A 255 15.01 -1.60 7.09
C THR A 255 13.73 -2.13 6.48
N VAL A 256 13.14 -1.39 5.56
CA VAL A 256 11.99 -1.82 4.78
C VAL A 256 12.46 -2.34 3.43
N ILE A 257 12.10 -3.58 3.10
CA ILE A 257 12.28 -4.12 1.75
C ILE A 257 11.10 -3.66 0.90
N GLU A 258 11.30 -2.55 0.19
CA GLU A 258 10.28 -1.92 -0.66
C GLU A 258 9.97 -2.78 -1.89
N ARG A 259 10.97 -3.48 -2.39
CA ARG A 259 10.85 -4.33 -3.57
C ARG A 259 11.80 -5.48 -3.52
N LEU A 260 11.31 -6.64 -3.92
CA LEU A 260 12.09 -7.85 -4.08
C LEU A 260 11.74 -8.52 -5.41
N ALA A 261 12.75 -8.86 -6.18
CA ALA A 261 12.60 -9.70 -7.36
C ALA A 261 13.66 -10.79 -7.35
N VAL A 262 13.29 -12.02 -7.65
CA VAL A 262 14.17 -13.18 -7.58
C VAL A 262 14.33 -13.83 -8.93
N SER A 263 15.43 -14.58 -9.08
CA SER A 263 15.73 -15.31 -10.31
C SER A 263 14.66 -16.32 -10.64
N TYR A 264 14.27 -16.33 -11.91
CA TYR A 264 13.36 -17.31 -12.47
C TYR A 264 13.90 -18.76 -12.38
N TYR A 265 15.21 -18.91 -12.31
CA TYR A 265 15.87 -20.21 -12.18
C TYR A 265 15.87 -20.65 -10.72
N LYS A 266 15.25 -21.81 -10.43
CA LYS A 266 15.08 -22.36 -9.08
C LYS A 266 14.55 -21.32 -8.08
N PRO A 267 13.32 -20.84 -8.26
CA PRO A 267 12.83 -19.68 -7.52
C PRO A 267 12.84 -19.89 -6.00
N SER A 268 12.47 -21.05 -5.50
CA SER A 268 12.44 -21.35 -4.07
C SER A 268 13.84 -21.30 -3.42
N GLU A 269 14.88 -21.79 -4.12
CA GLU A 269 16.26 -21.70 -3.67
C GLU A 269 16.77 -20.26 -3.76
N SER A 270 16.48 -19.58 -4.86
CA SER A 270 16.87 -18.18 -5.06
C SER A 270 16.25 -17.26 -4.01
N ILE A 271 14.98 -17.45 -3.63
CA ILE A 271 14.32 -16.68 -2.56
C ILE A 271 15.07 -16.85 -1.24
N LYS A 272 15.36 -18.09 -0.83
CA LYS A 272 16.10 -18.36 0.43
C LYS A 272 17.46 -17.67 0.46
N ILE A 273 18.21 -17.79 -0.63
CA ILE A 273 19.54 -17.16 -0.75
C ILE A 273 19.43 -15.64 -0.69
N VAL A 274 18.48 -15.06 -1.40
CA VAL A 274 18.29 -13.60 -1.44
C VAL A 274 17.87 -13.07 -0.07
N ILE A 275 16.96 -13.74 0.63
CA ILE A 275 16.55 -13.35 2.00
C ILE A 275 17.74 -13.42 2.96
N GLY A 276 18.51 -14.51 2.93
CA GLY A 276 19.72 -14.66 3.77
C GLY A 276 20.77 -13.59 3.47
N ALA A 277 21.00 -13.30 2.19
CA ALA A 277 21.90 -12.24 1.75
C ALA A 277 21.46 -10.85 2.22
N LEU A 278 20.15 -10.55 2.15
CA LEU A 278 19.59 -9.28 2.63
C LEU A 278 19.72 -9.14 4.16
N LYS A 279 19.40 -10.18 4.94
CA LYS A 279 19.60 -10.16 6.40
C LYS A 279 21.08 -9.89 6.75
N SER A 280 21.99 -10.61 6.10
CA SER A 280 23.43 -10.41 6.28
C SER A 280 23.88 -8.99 5.89
N TYR A 281 23.39 -8.47 4.77
CA TYR A 281 23.71 -7.12 4.31
C TYR A 281 23.23 -6.04 5.30
N VAL A 282 21.99 -6.14 5.76
CA VAL A 282 21.40 -5.19 6.73
C VAL A 282 22.20 -5.20 8.03
N LYS A 283 22.57 -6.39 8.52
CA LYS A 283 23.39 -6.57 9.71
C LYS A 283 24.75 -5.90 9.58
N HIS A 284 25.50 -6.20 8.52
CA HIS A 284 26.84 -5.66 8.32
C HIS A 284 26.89 -4.16 7.99
N SER A 285 25.80 -3.64 7.44
CA SER A 285 25.68 -2.22 7.09
C SER A 285 25.02 -1.39 8.20
N GLU A 286 24.70 -1.99 9.34
CA GLU A 286 24.05 -1.35 10.51
C GLU A 286 22.79 -0.57 10.12
N LEU A 287 21.99 -1.11 9.19
CA LEU A 287 20.80 -0.47 8.63
C LEU A 287 19.53 -0.70 9.47
N GLY A 288 19.65 -0.69 10.79
CA GLY A 288 18.55 -0.90 11.71
C GLY A 288 18.51 -2.29 12.33
N LYS A 289 17.63 -2.46 13.30
CA LYS A 289 17.52 -3.68 14.11
C LYS A 289 16.49 -4.67 13.57
N THR A 290 15.54 -4.17 12.77
CA THR A 290 14.41 -4.94 12.26
C THR A 290 14.36 -4.83 10.75
N ILE A 291 14.02 -5.93 10.08
CA ILE A 291 13.70 -5.96 8.64
C ILE A 291 12.21 -6.15 8.50
N ARG A 292 11.59 -5.25 7.75
CA ARG A 292 10.16 -5.27 7.42
C ARG A 292 9.97 -5.53 5.93
N ILE A 293 9.01 -6.37 5.58
CA ILE A 293 8.66 -6.66 4.20
C ILE A 293 7.14 -6.83 4.05
N PRO A 294 6.46 -5.99 3.27
CA PRO A 294 5.08 -6.21 2.88
C PRO A 294 5.01 -7.26 1.77
N VAL A 295 4.14 -8.24 1.91
CA VAL A 295 3.98 -9.35 0.97
C VAL A 295 2.52 -9.61 0.67
N ASP A 296 2.18 -9.66 -0.60
CA ASP A 296 0.86 -10.10 -1.07
C ASP A 296 0.58 -11.54 -0.60
N SER A 297 -0.59 -11.75 0.03
CA SER A 297 -0.98 -13.03 0.61
C SER A 297 -1.06 -14.19 -0.39
N THR A 298 -1.14 -13.90 -1.69
CA THR A 298 -1.12 -14.93 -2.74
C THR A 298 0.28 -15.45 -3.06
N LYS A 299 1.34 -14.80 -2.56
CA LYS A 299 2.73 -15.18 -2.82
C LYS A 299 3.22 -16.27 -1.86
N ALA A 300 2.51 -17.42 -1.85
CA ALA A 300 2.72 -18.50 -0.88
C ALA A 300 4.18 -18.97 -0.74
N THR A 301 4.90 -19.12 -1.86
CA THR A 301 6.32 -19.54 -1.84
C THR A 301 7.22 -18.52 -1.15
N LEU A 302 7.00 -17.24 -1.38
CA LEU A 302 7.73 -16.17 -0.71
C LEU A 302 7.40 -16.11 0.78
N LEU A 303 6.11 -16.18 1.13
CA LEU A 303 5.65 -16.19 2.52
C LEU A 303 6.26 -17.36 3.29
N GLN A 304 6.20 -18.58 2.74
CA GLN A 304 6.81 -19.75 3.36
C GLN A 304 8.32 -19.58 3.56
N ALA A 305 9.03 -19.05 2.56
CA ALA A 305 10.46 -18.82 2.67
C ALA A 305 10.81 -17.78 3.73
N LEU A 306 10.02 -16.70 3.83
CA LEU A 306 10.19 -15.66 4.86
C LEU A 306 9.92 -16.21 6.27
N ILE A 307 8.83 -16.95 6.47
CA ILE A 307 8.51 -17.59 7.75
C ILE A 307 9.63 -18.55 8.15
N THR A 308 10.10 -19.39 7.21
CA THR A 308 11.24 -20.29 7.44
C THR A 308 12.50 -19.49 7.78
N ALA A 309 12.67 -18.28 7.25
CA ALA A 309 13.77 -17.37 7.56
C ALA A 309 13.59 -16.57 8.86
N GLY A 310 12.62 -16.91 9.72
CA GLY A 310 12.39 -16.29 11.03
C GLY A 310 11.57 -15.00 10.97
N PHE A 311 10.94 -14.70 9.84
CA PHE A 311 9.99 -13.58 9.78
C PHE A 311 8.66 -13.99 10.41
N ARG A 312 8.03 -13.05 11.11
CA ARG A 312 6.70 -13.20 11.71
C ARG A 312 5.76 -12.17 11.13
N ILE A 313 4.49 -12.53 10.99
CA ILE A 313 3.45 -11.58 10.57
C ILE A 313 3.25 -10.60 11.73
N ALA A 314 3.53 -9.32 11.47
CA ALA A 314 3.39 -8.23 12.44
C ALA A 314 2.09 -7.46 12.24
N ASP A 315 1.62 -7.33 10.98
CA ASP A 315 0.40 -6.58 10.64
C ASP A 315 -0.16 -7.08 9.30
N SER A 316 -1.33 -6.58 8.93
CA SER A 316 -1.94 -6.83 7.62
C SER A 316 -2.77 -5.65 7.14
N GLU A 317 -2.89 -5.52 5.83
CA GLU A 317 -3.67 -4.47 5.17
C GLU A 317 -4.55 -5.08 4.09
N TYR A 318 -5.79 -4.61 3.98
CA TYR A 318 -6.65 -4.92 2.85
C TYR A 318 -6.33 -4.01 1.67
N ILE A 319 -6.17 -4.61 0.48
CA ILE A 319 -6.12 -3.86 -0.77
C ILE A 319 -7.54 -3.78 -1.31
N LEU A 320 -8.03 -2.57 -1.48
CA LEU A 320 -9.33 -2.30 -2.06
C LEU A 320 -9.19 -1.65 -3.44
N TYR A 321 -10.18 -1.85 -4.28
CA TYR A 321 -10.29 -1.17 -5.56
C TYR A 321 -11.73 -0.80 -5.88
N LYS A 322 -11.89 0.21 -6.73
CA LYS A 322 -13.16 0.62 -7.34
C LYS A 322 -12.95 0.81 -8.84
N ASP A 323 -13.89 0.28 -9.65
CA ASP A 323 -13.94 0.50 -11.10
C ASP A 323 -14.66 1.81 -11.35
N LEU A 324 -13.94 2.84 -11.85
CA LEU A 324 -14.50 4.17 -12.12
C LEU A 324 -15.19 4.25 -13.49
N ALA A 325 -14.82 3.37 -14.43
CA ALA A 325 -15.37 3.37 -15.78
C ALA A 325 -16.87 2.99 -15.83
N ILE A 326 -17.35 2.20 -14.87
CA ILE A 326 -18.71 1.67 -14.86
C ILE A 326 -19.71 2.76 -14.45
N GLU A 327 -19.34 3.67 -13.55
CA GLU A 327 -20.25 4.75 -13.09
C GLU A 327 -20.51 5.81 -14.17
N SER A 328 -19.57 6.05 -15.09
CA SER A 328 -19.76 7.00 -16.20
C SER A 328 -20.77 6.51 -17.25
N LEU A 329 -21.03 5.21 -17.36
CA LEU A 329 -22.02 4.64 -18.28
C LEU A 329 -23.46 4.74 -17.76
N HIS A 330 -23.67 4.76 -16.44
CA HIS A 330 -25.01 4.88 -15.86
C HIS A 330 -25.55 6.32 -15.89
N VAL A 331 -24.68 7.33 -15.90
CA VAL A 331 -25.08 8.74 -16.00
C VAL A 331 -25.53 9.12 -17.42
N VAL A 332 -25.06 8.42 -18.46
CA VAL A 332 -25.39 8.70 -19.87
C VAL A 332 -26.75 8.08 -20.27
N HIS A 333 -27.28 7.13 -19.53
CA HIS A 333 -28.58 6.49 -19.82
C HIS A 333 -29.76 7.06 -19.02
N SER A 334 -29.54 8.08 -18.20
CA SER A 334 -30.58 8.76 -17.41
C SER A 334 -30.81 10.23 -17.84
N LEU A 335 -30.35 10.59 -19.02
CA LEU A 335 -30.73 11.81 -19.78
C LEU A 335 -31.43 11.37 -21.06
#